data_0c1bf64359a5222ef6feb249ba86eac5
#
_entry.id   0c1bf64359a5222ef6feb249ba86eac5
#
_cell.length_a   1.000
_cell.length_b   1.000
_cell.length_c   1.000
_cell.angle_alpha   90.00
_cell.angle_beta   90.00
_cell.angle_gamma   90.00
#
_symmetry.space_group_name_H-M   'P 1'
#
loop_
_entity.id
_entity.type
_entity.pdbx_description
1 polymer ?
#
loop_
_entity_poly.entity_id
_entity_poly.type
_entity_poly.pdbx_seq_one_letter_code
_entity_poly.pdbx_strand_id
1 'polypeptide(L)'
;MEEIKMSKKTLAIMGFLFLAWGCVALEPLQTREEIYGKNIPVITQSFASKEMRPGDTWKVYLKVSDPDGDMKSIYATIEQPGMATYPVSITRIKEGDGKDLDGYIYLNTVGTQGLNFVTLTLSVQIGDKAGHFSQPAVFPLSFNVRSQQQTPSPGIFQEKDLGPIMINLRTASDGDNRNSGDWGK
;
A
#
# COMPACT_ATOMS: atom_id res chain seq x y z
N MET A 1 52.95 -29.87 14.59
CA MET A 1 51.63 -29.14 14.59
C MET A 1 51.84 -27.92 15.48
N GLU A 2 52.12 -26.75 14.87
CA GLU A 2 52.32 -25.49 15.62
C GLU A 2 50.97 -24.85 15.88
N GLU A 3 50.61 -24.74 17.14
CA GLU A 3 49.42 -23.97 17.55
C GLU A 3 49.71 -22.49 17.40
N ILE A 4 48.98 -21.83 16.49
CA ILE A 4 49.03 -20.39 16.30
C ILE A 4 48.32 -19.73 17.49
N LYS A 5 49.10 -19.28 18.46
CA LYS A 5 48.64 -18.54 19.65
C LYS A 5 48.29 -17.10 19.25
N MET A 6 47.04 -16.89 18.82
CA MET A 6 46.56 -15.56 18.46
C MET A 6 46.53 -14.65 19.69
N SER A 7 47.22 -13.50 19.62
CA SER A 7 47.26 -12.50 20.67
C SER A 7 45.87 -11.87 20.85
N LYS A 8 45.45 -11.62 22.13
CA LYS A 8 44.17 -10.94 22.46
C LYS A 8 44.00 -9.61 21.74
N LYS A 9 45.10 -8.94 21.36
CA LYS A 9 45.09 -7.71 20.57
C LYS A 9 44.68 -7.96 19.10
N THR A 10 45.06 -9.08 18.49
CA THR A 10 44.69 -9.44 17.12
C THR A 10 43.24 -9.86 17.04
N LEU A 11 42.68 -10.47 18.07
CA LEU A 11 41.27 -10.84 18.15
C LEU A 11 40.39 -9.60 18.29
N ALA A 12 40.83 -8.58 19.04
CA ALA A 12 40.11 -7.31 19.22
C ALA A 12 40.05 -6.48 17.92
N ILE A 13 41.12 -6.45 17.13
CA ILE A 13 41.19 -5.75 15.84
C ILE A 13 40.31 -6.45 14.80
N MET A 14 40.25 -7.77 14.78
CA MET A 14 39.39 -8.53 13.86
C MET A 14 37.90 -8.37 14.21
N GLY A 15 37.54 -8.24 15.49
CA GLY A 15 36.17 -7.94 15.94
C GLY A 15 35.70 -6.54 15.55
N PHE A 16 36.60 -5.54 15.51
CA PHE A 16 36.25 -4.17 15.12
C PHE A 16 36.03 -3.99 13.62
N LEU A 17 36.67 -4.80 12.79
CA LEU A 17 36.50 -4.80 11.33
C LEU A 17 35.14 -5.38 10.89
N PHE A 18 34.52 -6.29 11.67
CA PHE A 18 33.20 -6.85 11.34
C PHE A 18 32.04 -5.90 11.70
N LEU A 19 32.22 -4.93 12.58
CA LEU A 19 31.19 -3.95 12.95
C LEU A 19 30.99 -2.81 11.92
N ALA A 20 31.93 -2.67 10.97
CA ALA A 20 31.88 -1.59 9.98
C ALA A 20 31.09 -1.92 8.70
N TRP A 21 30.63 -3.15 8.51
CA TRP A 21 29.90 -3.57 7.28
C TRP A 21 28.39 -3.64 7.43
N GLY A 22 27.83 -3.13 8.52
CA GLY A 22 26.39 -3.19 8.81
C GLY A 22 25.55 -1.99 8.44
N CYS A 23 26.11 -0.89 7.91
CA CYS A 23 25.34 0.23 7.41
C CYS A 23 24.97 -0.02 5.95
N VAL A 24 23.77 -0.57 5.70
CA VAL A 24 23.10 -0.37 4.41
C VAL A 24 22.85 1.14 4.32
N ALA A 25 23.71 1.84 3.59
CA ALA A 25 23.55 3.27 3.33
C ALA A 25 22.29 3.43 2.48
N LEU A 26 21.19 3.90 3.11
CA LEU A 26 20.04 4.40 2.36
C LEU A 26 20.56 5.58 1.54
N GLU A 27 20.48 5.48 0.23
CA GLU A 27 20.87 6.58 -0.66
C GLU A 27 20.13 7.86 -0.27
N PRO A 28 20.83 8.99 -0.09
CA PRO A 28 20.20 10.26 0.20
C PRO A 28 19.16 10.62 -0.87
N LEU A 29 18.11 11.33 -0.48
CA LEU A 29 17.08 11.79 -1.39
C LEU A 29 17.66 12.55 -2.58
N GLN A 30 18.63 13.44 -2.33
CA GLN A 30 19.32 14.22 -3.35
C GLN A 30 19.96 13.36 -4.45
N THR A 31 20.64 12.27 -4.08
CA THR A 31 21.25 11.34 -5.05
C THR A 31 20.20 10.66 -5.91
N ARG A 32 19.06 10.30 -5.31
CA ARG A 32 17.94 9.68 -6.06
C ARG A 32 17.26 10.67 -6.99
N GLU A 33 17.10 11.93 -6.56
CA GLU A 33 16.55 13.00 -7.38
C GLU A 33 17.43 13.32 -8.59
N GLU A 34 18.76 13.23 -8.45
CA GLU A 34 19.69 13.39 -9.57
C GLU A 34 19.55 12.28 -10.63
N ILE A 35 19.18 11.08 -10.22
CA ILE A 35 19.03 9.91 -11.09
C ILE A 35 17.62 9.84 -11.70
N TYR A 36 16.58 10.07 -10.91
CA TYR A 36 15.19 9.78 -11.26
C TYR A 36 14.34 11.03 -11.53
N GLY A 37 14.78 12.21 -11.07
CA GLY A 37 14.05 13.47 -11.20
C GLY A 37 13.52 14.00 -9.87
N LYS A 38 12.97 15.21 -9.91
CA LYS A 38 12.49 15.96 -8.72
C LYS A 38 10.99 16.17 -8.71
N ASN A 39 10.31 15.82 -9.81
CA ASN A 39 8.89 16.01 -9.88
C ASN A 39 8.17 14.98 -9.01
N ILE A 40 7.06 15.40 -8.42
CA ILE A 40 6.24 14.57 -7.55
C ILE A 40 5.06 14.04 -8.38
N PRO A 41 4.71 12.76 -8.32
CA PRO A 41 3.52 12.23 -8.99
C PRO A 41 2.25 12.98 -8.57
N VAL A 42 1.36 13.24 -9.52
CA VAL A 42 0.10 13.95 -9.28
C VAL A 42 -1.09 13.09 -9.70
N ILE A 43 -2.00 12.80 -8.77
CA ILE A 43 -3.30 12.20 -9.08
C ILE A 43 -4.18 13.31 -9.65
N THR A 44 -4.39 13.29 -10.98
CA THR A 44 -5.10 14.35 -11.71
C THR A 44 -6.61 14.17 -11.68
N GLN A 45 -7.07 12.90 -11.68
CA GLN A 45 -8.49 12.54 -11.57
C GLN A 45 -8.61 11.22 -10.80
N SER A 46 -9.68 11.09 -10.06
CA SER A 46 -9.99 9.85 -9.35
C SER A 46 -11.50 9.68 -9.18
N PHE A 47 -11.96 8.43 -9.11
CA PHE A 47 -13.35 8.08 -8.87
C PHE A 47 -13.46 6.75 -8.15
N ALA A 48 -14.38 6.65 -7.19
CA ALA A 48 -14.84 5.41 -6.62
C ALA A 48 -16.29 5.52 -6.16
N SER A 49 -17.06 4.43 -6.21
CA SER A 49 -18.38 4.40 -5.61
C SER A 49 -18.28 4.61 -4.11
N LYS A 50 -19.18 5.44 -3.55
CA LYS A 50 -19.27 5.66 -2.09
C LYS A 50 -20.05 4.58 -1.35
N GLU A 51 -20.80 3.75 -2.10
CA GLU A 51 -21.59 2.67 -1.56
C GLU A 51 -21.47 1.42 -2.41
N MET A 52 -21.53 0.24 -1.77
CA MET A 52 -21.54 -1.06 -2.46
C MET A 52 -22.17 -2.15 -1.60
N ARG A 53 -22.46 -3.29 -2.22
CA ARG A 53 -22.89 -4.50 -1.49
C ARG A 53 -21.67 -5.24 -0.92
N PRO A 54 -21.76 -5.82 0.27
CA PRO A 54 -20.79 -6.83 0.69
C PRO A 54 -20.70 -7.98 -0.33
N GLY A 55 -19.47 -8.39 -0.66
CA GLY A 55 -19.21 -9.44 -1.66
C GLY A 55 -18.90 -8.92 -3.06
N ASP A 56 -19.20 -7.65 -3.35
CA ASP A 56 -18.81 -7.05 -4.62
C ASP A 56 -17.31 -6.67 -4.63
N THR A 57 -16.77 -6.46 -5.81
CA THR A 57 -15.42 -5.91 -6.01
C THR A 57 -15.53 -4.38 -6.15
N TRP A 58 -14.84 -3.65 -5.27
CA TRP A 58 -14.79 -2.19 -5.32
C TRP A 58 -13.67 -1.71 -6.24
N LYS A 59 -14.03 -1.04 -7.33
CA LYS A 59 -13.07 -0.41 -8.24
C LYS A 59 -12.82 1.04 -7.86
N VAL A 60 -11.54 1.41 -7.78
CA VAL A 60 -11.07 2.78 -7.50
C VAL A 60 -10.25 3.23 -8.69
N TYR A 61 -10.80 4.12 -9.49
CA TYR A 61 -10.19 4.62 -10.72
C TYR A 61 -9.26 5.78 -10.42
N LEU A 62 -8.13 5.79 -11.11
CA LEU A 62 -7.07 6.77 -10.95
C LEU A 62 -6.54 7.20 -12.31
N LYS A 63 -6.34 8.51 -12.49
CA LYS A 63 -5.45 9.09 -13.50
C LYS A 63 -4.32 9.79 -12.79
N VAL A 64 -3.12 9.46 -13.15
CA VAL A 64 -1.91 9.99 -12.52
C VAL A 64 -0.92 10.39 -13.60
N SER A 65 -0.23 11.50 -13.39
CA SER A 65 0.84 11.95 -14.25
C SER A 65 2.09 12.27 -13.44
N ASP A 66 3.23 11.94 -14.01
CA ASP A 66 4.56 12.24 -13.48
C ASP A 66 5.49 12.64 -14.62
N PRO A 67 5.95 13.91 -14.66
CA PRO A 67 6.82 14.39 -15.74
C PRO A 67 8.12 13.60 -15.90
N ASP A 68 8.69 13.11 -14.81
CA ASP A 68 9.96 12.36 -14.80
C ASP A 68 9.77 10.91 -15.27
N GLY A 69 8.55 10.39 -15.18
CA GLY A 69 8.21 9.06 -15.70
C GLY A 69 8.72 7.92 -14.84
N ASP A 70 8.94 8.17 -13.57
CA ASP A 70 9.55 7.22 -12.65
C ASP A 70 8.60 6.70 -11.57
N MET A 71 7.27 6.85 -11.73
CA MET A 71 6.28 6.25 -10.83
C MET A 71 6.57 4.77 -10.62
N LYS A 72 6.56 4.34 -9.35
CA LYS A 72 7.01 3.02 -8.93
C LYS A 72 5.90 2.16 -8.34
N SER A 73 5.10 2.73 -7.44
CA SER A 73 4.14 1.95 -6.67
C SER A 73 2.92 2.77 -6.27
N ILE A 74 1.78 2.08 -6.16
CA ILE A 74 0.54 2.59 -5.59
C ILE A 74 0.49 2.09 -4.14
N TYR A 75 0.32 3.00 -3.19
CA TYR A 75 0.17 2.73 -1.77
C TYR A 75 -1.29 2.94 -1.38
N ALA A 76 -1.90 1.93 -0.79
CA ALA A 76 -3.28 1.98 -0.34
C ALA A 76 -3.37 1.64 1.15
N THR A 77 -4.00 2.51 1.93
CA THR A 77 -4.27 2.31 3.35
C THR A 77 -5.77 2.36 3.60
N ILE A 78 -6.27 1.49 4.46
CA ILE A 78 -7.67 1.45 4.86
C ILE A 78 -7.78 1.74 6.34
N GLU A 79 -8.68 2.67 6.66
CA GLU A 79 -9.15 2.94 8.01
C GLU A 79 -10.58 2.43 8.14
N GLN A 80 -10.81 1.55 9.11
CA GLN A 80 -12.12 1.04 9.45
C GLN A 80 -12.39 1.31 10.93
N PRO A 81 -13.34 2.21 11.27
CA PRO A 81 -13.64 2.56 12.65
C PRO A 81 -13.95 1.33 13.51
N GLY A 82 -13.36 1.28 14.70
CA GLY A 82 -13.56 0.16 15.64
C GLY A 82 -12.76 -1.10 15.34
N MET A 83 -11.96 -1.12 14.28
CA MET A 83 -11.10 -2.25 13.92
C MET A 83 -9.62 -1.93 14.10
N ALA A 84 -8.79 -2.99 14.17
CA ALA A 84 -7.34 -2.84 14.19
C ALA A 84 -6.83 -2.27 12.87
N THR A 85 -5.66 -1.61 12.92
CA THR A 85 -4.98 -1.06 11.74
C THR A 85 -4.68 -2.17 10.73
N TYR A 86 -4.93 -1.89 9.46
CA TYR A 86 -4.54 -2.75 8.34
C TYR A 86 -3.10 -2.45 7.89
N PRO A 87 -2.37 -3.45 7.39
CA PRO A 87 -1.09 -3.20 6.73
C PRO A 87 -1.30 -2.38 5.46
N VAL A 88 -0.30 -1.60 5.08
CA VAL A 88 -0.31 -0.87 3.81
C VAL A 88 -0.26 -1.86 2.65
N SER A 89 -1.18 -1.73 1.70
CA SER A 89 -1.13 -2.47 0.45
C SER A 89 -0.25 -1.73 -0.55
N ILE A 90 0.68 -2.45 -1.17
CA ILE A 90 1.61 -1.87 -2.15
C ILE A 90 1.44 -2.62 -3.47
N THR A 91 0.98 -1.91 -4.50
CA THR A 91 0.85 -2.44 -5.86
C THR A 91 1.93 -1.82 -6.74
N ARG A 92 2.74 -2.64 -7.39
CA ARG A 92 3.81 -2.15 -8.30
C ARG A 92 3.21 -1.67 -9.61
N ILE A 93 3.66 -0.50 -10.06
CA ILE A 93 3.33 0.04 -11.37
C ILE A 93 4.17 -0.69 -12.43
N LYS A 94 3.53 -1.11 -13.52
CA LYS A 94 4.18 -1.85 -14.61
C LYS A 94 5.13 -0.93 -15.38
N GLU A 95 6.18 -1.51 -15.94
CA GLU A 95 7.06 -0.80 -16.87
C GLU A 95 6.25 -0.24 -18.04
N GLY A 96 6.52 1.02 -18.39
CA GLY A 96 5.76 1.76 -19.40
C GLY A 96 4.64 2.65 -18.84
N ASP A 97 4.18 2.42 -17.62
CA ASP A 97 3.14 3.22 -16.94
C ASP A 97 3.74 4.27 -15.98
N GLY A 98 5.05 4.44 -15.97
CA GLY A 98 5.75 5.30 -15.03
C GLY A 98 5.50 6.79 -15.22
N LYS A 99 5.04 7.22 -16.41
CA LYS A 99 4.77 8.62 -16.73
C LYS A 99 3.29 8.97 -16.63
N ASP A 100 2.46 8.17 -17.23
CA ASP A 100 1.01 8.37 -17.25
C ASP A 100 0.32 7.05 -16.91
N LEU A 101 -0.50 7.07 -15.88
CA LEU A 101 -1.24 5.93 -15.38
C LEU A 101 -2.75 6.24 -15.46
N ASP A 102 -3.49 5.37 -16.13
CA ASP A 102 -4.97 5.47 -16.24
C ASP A 102 -5.56 4.07 -16.09
N GLY A 103 -6.38 3.86 -15.07
CA GLY A 103 -6.97 2.56 -14.80
C GLY A 103 -7.58 2.48 -13.40
N TYR A 104 -7.78 1.28 -12.89
CA TYR A 104 -8.32 1.06 -11.54
C TYR A 104 -7.50 0.07 -10.74
N ILE A 105 -7.41 0.33 -9.44
CA ILE A 105 -7.10 -0.67 -8.42
C ILE A 105 -8.41 -1.21 -7.85
N TYR A 106 -8.40 -2.40 -7.24
CA TYR A 106 -9.64 -2.97 -6.73
C TYR A 106 -9.48 -3.67 -5.37
N LEU A 107 -10.53 -3.58 -4.57
CA LEU A 107 -10.69 -4.29 -3.30
C LEU A 107 -11.75 -5.37 -3.45
N ASN A 108 -11.37 -6.63 -3.26
CA ASN A 108 -12.33 -7.72 -3.15
C ASN A 108 -12.89 -7.77 -1.74
N THR A 109 -14.21 -7.79 -1.62
CA THR A 109 -14.86 -7.88 -0.32
C THR A 109 -15.49 -9.25 -0.12
N VAL A 110 -15.51 -9.72 1.12
CA VAL A 110 -16.18 -10.96 1.44
C VAL A 110 -17.69 -10.76 1.52
N GLY A 111 -18.46 -11.70 1.00
CA GLY A 111 -19.92 -11.67 0.97
C GLY A 111 -20.59 -11.93 2.33
N THR A 112 -20.04 -11.40 3.41
CA THR A 112 -20.55 -11.63 4.77
C THR A 112 -21.51 -10.52 5.20
N GLN A 113 -22.59 -10.92 5.89
CA GLN A 113 -23.49 -9.96 6.54
C GLN A 113 -22.77 -9.07 7.56
N GLY A 114 -21.61 -9.51 8.07
CA GLY A 114 -20.78 -8.76 9.02
C GLY A 114 -20.18 -7.45 8.48
N LEU A 115 -20.20 -7.23 7.16
CA LEU A 115 -19.82 -5.95 6.55
C LEU A 115 -21.01 -4.99 6.36
N ASN A 116 -22.25 -5.44 6.52
CA ASN A 116 -23.39 -4.55 6.31
C ASN A 116 -23.38 -3.39 7.33
N PHE A 117 -23.60 -2.17 6.84
CA PHE A 117 -23.49 -0.90 7.60
C PHE A 117 -22.07 -0.56 8.09
N VAL A 118 -21.07 -1.30 7.70
CA VAL A 118 -19.67 -0.93 7.96
C VAL A 118 -19.27 0.23 7.03
N THR A 119 -18.51 1.16 7.58
CA THR A 119 -17.88 2.25 6.82
C THR A 119 -16.38 2.10 6.87
N LEU A 120 -15.70 2.50 5.82
CA LEU A 120 -14.26 2.60 5.78
C LEU A 120 -13.81 3.81 4.96
N THR A 121 -12.56 4.18 5.15
CA THR A 121 -11.89 5.21 4.34
C THR A 121 -10.64 4.61 3.73
N LEU A 122 -10.54 4.65 2.40
CA LEU A 122 -9.35 4.29 1.66
C LEU A 122 -8.57 5.57 1.34
N SER A 123 -7.28 5.57 1.61
CA SER A 123 -6.33 6.60 1.16
C SER A 123 -5.35 5.99 0.19
N VAL A 124 -5.16 6.63 -0.96
CA VAL A 124 -4.27 6.18 -2.04
C VAL A 124 -3.23 7.24 -2.32
N GLN A 125 -1.96 6.84 -2.37
CA GLN A 125 -0.82 7.67 -2.77
C GLN A 125 0.01 6.94 -3.82
N ILE A 126 0.66 7.70 -4.67
CA ILE A 126 1.60 7.18 -5.67
C ILE A 126 3.01 7.55 -5.21
N GLY A 127 3.89 6.57 -5.16
CA GLY A 127 5.31 6.78 -4.87
C GLY A 127 6.17 6.54 -6.12
N ASP A 128 7.20 7.36 -6.28
CA ASP A 128 8.17 7.27 -7.36
C ASP A 128 9.47 6.55 -6.94
N LYS A 129 10.44 6.48 -7.84
CA LYS A 129 11.76 5.89 -7.58
C LYS A 129 12.66 6.83 -6.79
N ALA A 130 12.47 8.15 -6.91
CA ALA A 130 13.18 9.13 -6.12
C ALA A 130 12.78 9.08 -4.64
N GLY A 131 11.54 8.64 -4.34
CA GLY A 131 11.01 8.48 -3.00
C GLY A 131 10.02 9.57 -2.61
N HIS A 132 9.51 10.33 -3.57
CA HIS A 132 8.41 11.26 -3.35
C HIS A 132 7.06 10.52 -3.36
N PHE A 133 6.07 11.15 -2.75
CA PHE A 133 4.70 10.65 -2.71
C PHE A 133 3.73 11.75 -3.17
N SER A 134 2.74 11.35 -3.96
CA SER A 134 1.63 12.23 -4.32
C SER A 134 0.85 12.70 -3.09
N GLN A 135 0.07 13.75 -3.24
CA GLN A 135 -1.00 14.03 -2.29
C GLN A 135 -1.96 12.83 -2.23
N PRO A 136 -2.51 12.49 -1.05
CA PRO A 136 -3.42 11.36 -0.92
C PRO A 136 -4.77 11.67 -1.59
N ALA A 137 -5.28 10.71 -2.37
CA ALA A 137 -6.67 10.67 -2.78
C ALA A 137 -7.46 9.82 -1.77
N VAL A 138 -8.57 10.37 -1.24
CA VAL A 138 -9.33 9.76 -0.14
C VAL A 138 -10.73 9.38 -0.62
N PHE A 139 -11.11 8.13 -0.34
CA PHE A 139 -12.37 7.54 -0.80
C PHE A 139 -13.13 6.93 0.39
N PRO A 140 -14.26 7.54 0.80
CA PRO A 140 -15.15 6.91 1.76
C PRO A 140 -15.96 5.80 1.09
N LEU A 141 -16.20 4.71 1.80
CA LEU A 141 -17.06 3.61 1.37
C LEU A 141 -17.98 3.17 2.50
N SER A 142 -19.26 2.96 2.18
CA SER A 142 -20.26 2.35 3.06
C SER A 142 -20.80 1.08 2.45
N PHE A 143 -20.94 0.02 3.26
CA PHE A 143 -21.56 -1.23 2.82
C PHE A 143 -23.05 -1.25 3.12
N ASN A 144 -23.85 -1.55 2.09
CA ASN A 144 -25.30 -1.73 2.23
C ASN A 144 -25.77 -2.77 1.22
N VAL A 145 -26.46 -3.79 1.68
CA VAL A 145 -26.98 -4.90 0.84
C VAL A 145 -27.93 -4.45 -0.28
N ARG A 146 -28.49 -3.25 -0.19
CA ARG A 146 -29.41 -2.69 -1.20
C ARG A 146 -28.75 -1.72 -2.16
N SER A 147 -27.51 -1.31 -1.88
CA SER A 147 -26.79 -0.33 -2.72
C SER A 147 -26.26 -0.99 -4.00
N GLN A 148 -26.16 -0.18 -5.04
CA GLN A 148 -25.44 -0.51 -6.28
C GLN A 148 -24.25 0.40 -6.42
N GLN A 149 -23.13 -0.15 -6.88
CA GLN A 149 -21.95 0.65 -7.17
C GLN A 149 -22.25 1.63 -8.30
N GLN A 150 -21.82 2.86 -8.10
CA GLN A 150 -21.77 3.87 -9.17
C GLN A 150 -20.57 3.59 -10.06
N THR A 151 -20.71 3.84 -11.35
CA THR A 151 -19.65 3.77 -12.34
C THR A 151 -19.22 5.18 -12.76
N PRO A 152 -17.96 5.42 -13.11
CA PRO A 152 -17.56 6.70 -13.65
C PRO A 152 -18.26 6.99 -14.98
N SER A 153 -18.33 8.24 -15.39
CA SER A 153 -18.85 8.60 -16.71
C SER A 153 -18.01 7.92 -17.81
N PRO A 154 -18.65 7.39 -18.86
CA PRO A 154 -17.96 6.72 -19.94
C PRO A 154 -16.85 7.57 -20.57
N GLY A 155 -15.71 6.96 -20.86
CA GLY A 155 -14.58 7.62 -21.53
C GLY A 155 -13.69 8.49 -20.63
N ILE A 156 -14.02 8.65 -19.33
CA ILE A 156 -13.15 9.39 -18.41
C ILE A 156 -11.95 8.55 -17.98
N PHE A 157 -12.14 7.28 -17.66
CA PHE A 157 -11.08 6.37 -17.22
C PHE A 157 -10.97 5.15 -18.16
N GLN A 158 -9.77 4.57 -18.22
CA GLN A 158 -9.57 3.30 -18.89
C GLN A 158 -9.98 2.13 -17.97
N GLU A 159 -10.56 1.07 -18.56
CA GLU A 159 -10.84 -0.20 -17.86
C GLU A 159 -9.58 -1.08 -17.78
N LYS A 160 -8.47 -0.47 -17.35
CA LYS A 160 -7.18 -1.14 -17.19
C LYS A 160 -7.00 -1.54 -15.73
N ASP A 161 -6.80 -2.83 -15.51
CA ASP A 161 -6.49 -3.39 -14.19
C ASP A 161 -5.04 -3.04 -13.80
N LEU A 162 -4.89 -2.24 -12.74
CA LEU A 162 -3.60 -1.85 -12.17
C LEU A 162 -3.16 -2.80 -11.05
N GLY A 163 -4.09 -3.55 -10.47
CA GLY A 163 -3.84 -4.56 -9.46
C GLY A 163 -4.75 -4.48 -8.23
N PRO A 164 -4.70 -5.51 -7.37
CA PRO A 164 -5.53 -5.60 -6.18
C PRO A 164 -5.01 -4.75 -5.02
N ILE A 165 -5.93 -4.29 -4.19
CA ILE A 165 -5.66 -3.83 -2.83
C ILE A 165 -5.57 -5.08 -1.95
N MET A 166 -4.37 -5.41 -1.47
CA MET A 166 -4.04 -6.63 -0.72
C MET A 166 -4.45 -6.53 0.76
N ILE A 167 -5.71 -6.22 1.02
CA ILE A 167 -6.27 -6.07 2.37
C ILE A 167 -7.53 -6.93 2.48
N ASN A 168 -7.58 -7.75 3.51
CA ASN A 168 -8.79 -8.50 3.88
C ASN A 168 -9.52 -7.75 4.98
N LEU A 169 -10.73 -7.25 4.66
CA LEU A 169 -11.56 -6.55 5.62
C LEU A 169 -12.01 -7.51 6.73
N ARG A 170 -11.99 -7.02 7.96
CA ARG A 170 -12.45 -7.75 9.14
C ARG A 170 -13.90 -7.41 9.41
N THR A 171 -14.63 -8.41 9.91
CA THR A 171 -15.99 -8.26 10.43
C THR A 171 -15.95 -8.13 11.95
N ALA A 172 -17.02 -7.62 12.54
CA ALA A 172 -17.14 -7.53 14.01
C ALA A 172 -16.99 -8.92 14.68
N SER A 173 -17.38 -9.99 14.01
CA SER A 173 -17.23 -11.37 14.49
C SER A 173 -15.77 -11.85 14.55
N ASP A 174 -14.87 -11.25 13.79
CA ASP A 174 -13.45 -11.65 13.78
C ASP A 174 -12.68 -11.13 15.02
N GLY A 175 -13.26 -10.17 15.76
CA GLY A 175 -12.70 -9.61 17.00
C GLY A 175 -12.95 -10.46 18.24
N ASP A 176 -14.07 -11.17 18.27
CA ASP A 176 -14.54 -11.87 19.47
C ASP A 176 -13.80 -13.21 19.74
N ASN A 177 -13.19 -13.78 18.71
CA ASN A 177 -12.52 -15.08 18.80
C ASN A 177 -11.13 -15.07 19.44
N ARG A 178 -10.60 -13.89 19.84
CA ARG A 178 -9.30 -13.79 20.52
C ARG A 178 -9.37 -13.82 22.05
N ASN A 179 -10.56 -13.74 22.62
CA ASN A 179 -10.75 -13.66 24.08
C ASN A 179 -11.29 -14.95 24.72
N SER A 180 -11.47 -16.03 23.94
CA SER A 180 -11.87 -17.34 24.47
C SER A 180 -10.68 -18.28 24.72
N GLY A 181 -9.50 -17.75 25.05
CA GLY A 181 -8.35 -18.48 25.60
C GLY A 181 -8.59 -18.76 27.07
N ASP A 182 -9.22 -19.88 27.32
CA ASP A 182 -9.10 -20.79 28.48
C ASP A 182 -8.38 -20.24 29.74
N TRP A 183 -9.17 -19.63 30.63
CA TRP A 183 -8.83 -19.54 32.05
C TRP A 183 -9.64 -20.61 32.82
N GLY A 184 -9.26 -21.88 32.60
CA GLY A 184 -9.95 -23.00 33.26
C GLY A 184 -9.00 -24.11 33.63
N LYS A 185 -8.46 -24.06 34.83
CA LYS A 185 -8.02 -25.09 35.76
C LYS A 185 -6.56 -25.04 36.10
#